data_f43964bfaf33b52fc3bd7e37748c1223
#
_entry.id   f43964bfaf33b52fc3bd7e37748c1223
#
_cell.length_a   1.000
_cell.length_b   1.000
_cell.length_c   1.000
_cell.angle_alpha   90.00
_cell.angle_beta   90.00
_cell.angle_gamma   90.00
#
_symmetry.space_group_name_H-M   'P 1'
#
loop_
_entity.id
_entity.type
_entity.pdbx_description
1 polymer ?
#
loop_
_entity_poly.entity_id
_entity_poly.type
_entity_poly.pdbx_seq_one_letter_code
_entity_poly.pdbx_strand_id
1 'polypeptide(L)'
;MQQHIIKLQGIEKVFLTDELETKALSNINLAIMPGDFISICGPSGCGKSTLLALLGLLDTPTHGEYILNGRKAHELSGADRARIRNIEIGFIFQAFNLISDLTIIENVELPLTYRPGLSRAACRQSAQEALAKLDMEHRARHYPSQLSGGQQQRVAIARALAASPSLLLADEPTGNLDSANADMVMETLRSLHREGTTICMVTHDPALADTASRRITLFDGNIVDDVHQHAKAA
;
A
#
# COMPACT_ATOMS: atom_id res chain seq x y z
N MET A 1 20.72 -6.72 -14.78
CA MET A 1 20.23 -5.45 -14.21
C MET A 1 19.04 -5.78 -13.31
N GLN A 2 19.08 -5.45 -12.04
CA GLN A 2 17.93 -5.64 -11.16
C GLN A 2 16.81 -4.70 -11.62
N GLN A 3 15.62 -5.26 -11.86
CA GLN A 3 14.47 -4.50 -12.38
C GLN A 3 13.74 -3.89 -11.17
N HIS A 4 13.66 -2.56 -11.12
CA HIS A 4 12.87 -1.85 -10.11
C HIS A 4 11.37 -2.15 -10.27
N ILE A 5 10.64 -2.34 -9.18
CA ILE A 5 9.17 -2.31 -9.19
C ILE A 5 8.70 -0.88 -9.48
N ILE A 6 9.23 0.09 -8.72
CA ILE A 6 8.95 1.51 -8.91
C ILE A 6 10.24 2.28 -9.15
N LYS A 7 10.19 3.21 -10.09
CA LYS A 7 11.21 4.24 -10.28
C LYS A 7 10.53 5.58 -10.51
N LEU A 8 10.79 6.52 -9.61
CA LEU A 8 10.41 7.92 -9.72
C LEU A 8 11.64 8.75 -10.04
N GLN A 9 11.52 9.68 -10.99
CA GLN A 9 12.61 10.59 -11.38
C GLN A 9 12.06 12.01 -11.51
N GLY A 10 12.52 12.91 -10.64
CA GLY A 10 12.13 14.31 -10.63
C GLY A 10 10.63 14.53 -10.48
N ILE A 11 9.93 13.68 -9.72
CA ILE A 11 8.48 13.79 -9.55
C ILE A 11 8.13 15.06 -8.80
N GLU A 12 7.21 15.83 -9.38
CA GLU A 12 6.56 16.96 -8.75
C GLU A 12 5.05 16.78 -8.72
N LYS A 13 4.42 17.27 -7.66
CA LYS A 13 2.97 17.38 -7.57
C LYS A 13 2.58 18.76 -7.08
N VAL A 14 1.83 19.45 -7.91
CA VAL A 14 1.28 20.78 -7.65
C VAL A 14 -0.24 20.69 -7.68
N PHE A 15 -0.89 21.20 -6.66
CA PHE A 15 -2.33 21.40 -6.62
C PHE A 15 -2.61 22.89 -6.87
N LEU A 16 -3.46 23.13 -7.85
CA LEU A 16 -3.90 24.48 -8.21
C LEU A 16 -5.34 24.64 -7.71
N THR A 17 -5.58 25.67 -6.91
CA THR A 17 -6.90 26.19 -6.61
C THR A 17 -7.02 27.58 -7.20
N ASP A 18 -8.22 28.14 -7.27
CA ASP A 18 -8.46 29.45 -7.89
C ASP A 18 -7.61 30.59 -7.29
N GLU A 19 -7.11 30.41 -6.06
CA GLU A 19 -6.38 31.44 -5.31
C GLU A 19 -4.98 31.02 -4.86
N LEU A 20 -4.63 29.74 -4.93
CA LEU A 20 -3.38 29.24 -4.34
C LEU A 20 -2.77 28.08 -5.15
N GLU A 21 -1.46 28.15 -5.33
CA GLU A 21 -0.63 27.06 -5.81
C GLU A 21 0.04 26.37 -4.62
N THR A 22 -0.21 25.08 -4.42
CA THR A 22 0.41 24.29 -3.35
C THR A 22 1.28 23.21 -3.96
N LYS A 23 2.59 23.32 -3.79
CA LYS A 23 3.56 22.31 -4.21
C LYS A 23 3.67 21.24 -3.13
N ALA A 24 2.96 20.13 -3.31
CA ALA A 24 2.90 19.05 -2.35
C ALA A 24 4.09 18.11 -2.41
N LEU A 25 4.72 17.96 -3.60
CA LEU A 25 5.95 17.19 -3.79
C LEU A 25 6.89 17.93 -4.74
N SER A 26 8.19 17.89 -4.43
CA SER A 26 9.25 18.59 -5.15
C SER A 26 10.40 17.66 -5.45
N ASN A 27 10.70 17.43 -6.73
CA ASN A 27 11.87 16.69 -7.20
C ASN A 27 12.09 15.34 -6.50
N ILE A 28 11.03 14.56 -6.32
CA ILE A 28 11.10 13.24 -5.68
C ILE A 28 11.82 12.26 -6.62
N ASN A 29 12.91 11.70 -6.11
CA ASN A 29 13.65 10.63 -6.76
C ASN A 29 13.63 9.42 -5.83
N LEU A 30 13.03 8.29 -6.27
CA LEU A 30 12.84 7.10 -5.45
C LEU A 30 12.86 5.86 -6.33
N ALA A 31 13.59 4.83 -5.89
CA ALA A 31 13.55 3.50 -6.50
C ALA A 31 13.12 2.48 -5.43
N ILE A 32 12.17 1.61 -5.77
CA ILE A 32 11.71 0.49 -4.94
C ILE A 32 12.07 -0.81 -5.64
N MET A 33 12.79 -1.68 -4.95
CA MET A 33 13.21 -2.97 -5.46
C MET A 33 12.23 -4.08 -5.03
N PRO A 34 12.17 -5.20 -5.77
CA PRO A 34 11.48 -6.39 -5.26
C PRO A 34 12.03 -6.83 -3.90
N GLY A 35 11.14 -7.07 -2.95
CA GLY A 35 11.49 -7.47 -1.60
C GLY A 35 11.88 -6.32 -0.65
N ASP A 36 11.78 -5.06 -1.06
CA ASP A 36 11.98 -3.94 -0.15
C ASP A 36 10.85 -3.87 0.90
N PHE A 37 11.20 -3.54 2.14
CA PHE A 37 10.25 -3.03 3.14
C PHE A 37 10.64 -1.60 3.49
N ILE A 38 9.86 -0.66 2.98
CA ILE A 38 10.14 0.78 3.09
C ILE A 38 9.12 1.42 4.04
N SER A 39 9.60 2.27 4.94
CA SER A 39 8.77 3.21 5.68
C SER A 39 8.97 4.64 5.15
N ILE A 40 7.87 5.35 4.92
CA ILE A 40 7.85 6.78 4.61
C ILE A 40 7.36 7.52 5.84
N CYS A 41 8.19 8.35 6.44
CA CYS A 41 7.87 9.12 7.64
C CYS A 41 8.10 10.62 7.41
N GLY A 42 7.62 11.44 8.34
CA GLY A 42 7.74 12.90 8.32
C GLY A 42 6.57 13.58 9.02
N PRO A 43 6.64 14.90 9.25
CA PRO A 43 5.59 15.66 9.92
C PRO A 43 4.27 15.65 9.15
N SER A 44 3.17 16.03 9.83
CA SER A 44 1.87 16.19 9.16
C SER A 44 1.96 17.24 8.05
N GLY A 45 1.31 16.98 6.92
CA GLY A 45 1.30 17.91 5.77
C GLY A 45 2.55 17.87 4.89
N CYS A 46 3.59 17.10 5.19
CA CYS A 46 4.83 17.06 4.39
C CYS A 46 4.74 16.33 3.04
N GLY A 47 3.56 15.82 2.64
CA GLY A 47 3.36 15.18 1.32
C GLY A 47 3.31 13.65 1.33
N LYS A 48 3.33 12.96 2.50
CA LYS A 48 3.31 11.48 2.59
C LYS A 48 2.13 10.84 1.86
N SER A 49 0.91 11.28 2.15
CA SER A 49 -0.31 10.75 1.52
C SER A 49 -0.35 11.08 0.03
N THR A 50 0.18 12.22 -0.39
CA THR A 50 0.32 12.58 -1.81
C THR A 50 1.29 11.64 -2.50
N LEU A 51 2.45 11.37 -1.89
CA LEU A 51 3.43 10.42 -2.45
C LEU A 51 2.82 9.01 -2.52
N LEU A 52 2.12 8.56 -1.46
CA LEU A 52 1.44 7.26 -1.46
C LEU A 52 0.37 7.18 -2.55
N ALA A 53 -0.41 8.24 -2.75
CA ALA A 53 -1.42 8.30 -3.82
C ALA A 53 -0.80 8.21 -5.22
N LEU A 54 0.37 8.83 -5.44
CA LEU A 54 1.12 8.70 -6.70
C LEU A 54 1.66 7.29 -6.87
N LEU A 55 2.35 6.74 -5.85
CA LEU A 55 2.85 5.36 -5.87
C LEU A 55 1.73 4.36 -6.17
N GLY A 56 0.54 4.63 -5.63
CA GLY A 56 -0.66 3.83 -5.79
C GLY A 56 -1.44 4.04 -7.08
N LEU A 57 -0.99 4.90 -7.99
CA LEU A 57 -1.73 5.27 -9.21
C LEU A 57 -3.13 5.81 -8.94
N LEU A 58 -3.38 6.37 -7.75
CA LEU A 58 -4.62 7.07 -7.39
C LEU A 58 -4.62 8.49 -7.94
N ASP A 59 -3.43 9.07 -8.09
CA ASP A 59 -3.20 10.39 -8.66
C ASP A 59 -2.06 10.33 -9.70
N THR A 60 -1.83 11.44 -10.40
CA THR A 60 -0.76 11.59 -11.41
C THR A 60 0.20 12.70 -11.02
N PRO A 61 1.50 12.55 -11.29
CA PRO A 61 2.44 13.64 -11.11
C PRO A 61 2.11 14.80 -12.05
N THR A 62 2.47 16.01 -11.64
CA THR A 62 2.41 17.21 -12.50
C THR A 62 3.61 17.23 -13.44
N HIS A 63 4.80 16.82 -12.94
CA HIS A 63 6.03 16.70 -13.70
C HIS A 63 6.84 15.48 -13.24
N GLY A 64 7.83 15.10 -14.06
CA GLY A 64 8.72 13.96 -13.78
C GLY A 64 8.27 12.65 -14.41
N GLU A 65 9.07 11.61 -14.23
CA GLU A 65 8.82 10.29 -14.78
C GLU A 65 8.50 9.28 -13.68
N TYR A 66 7.40 8.55 -13.87
CA TYR A 66 7.01 7.41 -13.02
C TYR A 66 6.99 6.13 -13.85
N ILE A 67 7.83 5.17 -13.48
CA ILE A 67 7.92 3.84 -14.09
C ILE A 67 7.49 2.80 -13.05
N LEU A 68 6.50 1.97 -13.39
CA LEU A 68 6.01 0.84 -12.60
C LEU A 68 6.21 -0.45 -13.41
N ASN A 69 7.01 -1.39 -12.90
CA ASN A 69 7.35 -2.65 -13.58
C ASN A 69 7.71 -2.45 -15.05
N GLY A 70 8.58 -1.45 -15.34
CA GLY A 70 9.04 -1.11 -16.67
C GLY A 70 8.05 -0.35 -17.56
N ARG A 71 6.84 -0.01 -17.04
CA ARG A 71 5.82 0.75 -17.79
C ARG A 71 5.81 2.22 -17.32
N LYS A 72 5.75 3.15 -18.24
CA LYS A 72 5.64 4.58 -17.96
C LYS A 72 4.23 4.91 -17.45
N ALA A 73 4.09 4.93 -16.13
CA ALA A 73 2.80 5.10 -15.46
C ALA A 73 2.20 6.50 -15.63
N HIS A 74 3.04 7.52 -15.83
CA HIS A 74 2.61 8.91 -16.04
C HIS A 74 1.97 9.16 -17.42
N GLU A 75 2.22 8.26 -18.39
CA GLU A 75 1.64 8.35 -19.75
C GLU A 75 0.31 7.57 -19.87
N LEU A 76 -0.10 6.82 -18.86
CA LEU A 76 -1.27 5.95 -18.90
C LEU A 76 -2.59 6.72 -18.88
N SER A 77 -3.58 6.25 -19.63
CA SER A 77 -4.96 6.68 -19.50
C SER A 77 -5.53 6.35 -18.11
N GLY A 78 -6.60 7.02 -17.70
CA GLY A 78 -7.27 6.72 -16.42
C GLY A 78 -7.74 5.27 -16.31
N ALA A 79 -8.23 4.68 -17.40
CA ALA A 79 -8.66 3.29 -17.48
C ALA A 79 -7.48 2.32 -17.32
N ASP A 80 -6.36 2.58 -18.02
CA ASP A 80 -5.16 1.74 -17.93
C ASP A 80 -4.52 1.85 -16.54
N ARG A 81 -4.49 3.04 -15.94
CA ARG A 81 -4.04 3.22 -14.54
C ARG A 81 -4.87 2.37 -13.57
N ALA A 82 -6.20 2.41 -13.68
CA ALA A 82 -7.08 1.63 -12.83
C ALA A 82 -6.82 0.12 -12.98
N ARG A 83 -6.63 -0.34 -14.22
CA ARG A 83 -6.31 -1.74 -14.53
C ARG A 83 -4.98 -2.17 -13.95
N ILE A 84 -3.92 -1.38 -14.17
CA ILE A 84 -2.58 -1.69 -13.68
C ILE A 84 -2.55 -1.62 -12.15
N ARG A 85 -3.18 -0.63 -11.54
CA ARG A 85 -3.34 -0.55 -10.08
C ARG A 85 -3.97 -1.82 -9.51
N ASN A 86 -5.05 -2.31 -10.11
CA ASN A 86 -5.72 -3.54 -9.67
C ASN A 86 -4.83 -4.78 -9.76
N ILE A 87 -3.88 -4.82 -10.70
CA ILE A 87 -3.00 -5.97 -10.91
C ILE A 87 -1.77 -5.88 -10.00
N GLU A 88 -1.14 -4.72 -9.90
CA GLU A 88 0.21 -4.55 -9.36
C GLU A 88 0.21 -4.07 -7.91
N ILE A 89 -0.87 -3.46 -7.43
CA ILE A 89 -0.87 -2.73 -6.16
C ILE A 89 -1.98 -3.22 -5.23
N GLY A 90 -1.60 -3.63 -4.02
CA GLY A 90 -2.51 -3.89 -2.92
C GLY A 90 -2.50 -2.71 -1.94
N PHE A 91 -3.69 -2.24 -1.53
CA PHE A 91 -3.83 -1.15 -0.56
C PHE A 91 -4.31 -1.64 0.79
N ILE A 92 -3.64 -1.16 1.84
CA ILE A 92 -4.01 -1.31 3.24
C ILE A 92 -4.21 0.10 3.80
N PHE A 93 -5.43 0.43 4.23
CA PHE A 93 -5.79 1.75 4.74
C PHE A 93 -5.95 1.74 6.25
N GLN A 94 -5.72 2.87 6.89
CA GLN A 94 -5.95 3.08 8.31
C GLN A 94 -7.41 2.80 8.71
N ALA A 95 -8.38 3.20 7.91
CA ALA A 95 -9.82 3.02 8.16
C ALA A 95 -10.38 1.69 7.61
N PHE A 96 -9.52 0.69 7.32
CA PHE A 96 -9.85 -0.63 6.76
C PHE A 96 -10.55 -0.56 5.40
N ASN A 97 -11.47 0.36 5.18
CA ASN A 97 -12.27 0.56 3.96
C ASN A 97 -12.96 -0.73 3.48
N LEU A 98 -13.52 -1.49 4.44
CA LEU A 98 -14.38 -2.62 4.15
C LEU A 98 -15.80 -2.13 3.84
N ILE A 99 -16.45 -2.76 2.87
CA ILE A 99 -17.84 -2.46 2.52
C ILE A 99 -18.74 -3.19 3.51
N SER A 100 -19.52 -2.42 4.27
CA SER A 100 -20.34 -2.92 5.39
C SER A 100 -21.41 -3.95 4.98
N ASP A 101 -21.94 -3.79 3.76
CA ASP A 101 -23.03 -4.60 3.24
C ASP A 101 -22.55 -5.89 2.53
N LEU A 102 -21.23 -6.08 2.43
CA LEU A 102 -20.62 -7.27 1.91
C LEU A 102 -20.06 -8.13 3.05
N THR A 103 -20.16 -9.43 2.90
CA THR A 103 -19.47 -10.38 3.78
C THR A 103 -17.95 -10.23 3.65
N ILE A 104 -17.22 -10.80 4.60
CA ILE A 104 -15.75 -10.75 4.60
C ILE A 104 -15.16 -11.35 3.33
N ILE A 105 -15.66 -12.51 2.90
CA ILE A 105 -15.16 -13.12 1.66
C ILE A 105 -15.49 -12.26 0.42
N GLU A 106 -16.65 -11.65 0.37
CA GLU A 106 -17.04 -10.77 -0.75
C GLU A 106 -16.19 -9.49 -0.79
N ASN A 107 -15.82 -8.93 0.38
CA ASN A 107 -14.87 -7.83 0.46
C ASN A 107 -13.50 -8.19 -0.14
N VAL A 108 -13.02 -9.42 0.12
CA VAL A 108 -11.74 -9.90 -0.38
C VAL A 108 -11.81 -10.27 -1.86
N GLU A 109 -12.93 -10.81 -2.34
CA GLU A 109 -13.19 -11.11 -3.75
C GLU A 109 -13.29 -9.85 -4.62
N LEU A 110 -13.77 -8.74 -4.07
CA LEU A 110 -14.17 -7.55 -4.84
C LEU A 110 -13.09 -7.07 -5.83
N PRO A 111 -11.82 -6.86 -5.46
CA PRO A 111 -10.81 -6.43 -6.43
C PRO A 111 -10.57 -7.44 -7.55
N LEU A 112 -10.80 -8.72 -7.32
CA LEU A 112 -10.62 -9.78 -8.31
C LEU A 112 -11.71 -9.78 -9.38
N THR A 113 -12.92 -9.31 -9.03
CA THR A 113 -14.05 -9.23 -9.97
C THR A 113 -13.82 -8.28 -11.14
N TYR A 114 -12.89 -7.33 -10.99
CA TYR A 114 -12.48 -6.38 -12.05
C TYR A 114 -11.40 -6.93 -12.97
N ARG A 115 -10.91 -8.17 -12.73
CA ARG A 115 -9.86 -8.78 -13.57
C ARG A 115 -10.45 -9.52 -14.75
N PRO A 116 -10.12 -9.11 -16.00
CA PRO A 116 -10.57 -9.85 -17.18
C PRO A 116 -10.05 -11.30 -17.15
N GLY A 117 -10.91 -12.24 -17.50
CA GLY A 117 -10.54 -13.65 -17.65
C GLY A 117 -10.52 -14.47 -16.36
N LEU A 118 -10.68 -13.88 -15.18
CA LEU A 118 -10.85 -14.64 -13.95
C LEU A 118 -12.29 -15.16 -13.85
N SER A 119 -12.44 -16.48 -13.64
CA SER A 119 -13.75 -17.06 -13.34
C SER A 119 -14.16 -16.72 -11.90
N ARG A 120 -15.48 -16.72 -11.64
CA ARG A 120 -16.00 -16.51 -10.28
C ARG A 120 -15.44 -17.53 -9.27
N ALA A 121 -15.23 -18.76 -9.72
CA ALA A 121 -14.64 -19.82 -8.89
C ALA A 121 -13.18 -19.51 -8.54
N ALA A 122 -12.38 -19.02 -9.50
CA ALA A 122 -11.00 -18.62 -9.27
C ALA A 122 -10.92 -17.40 -8.32
N CYS A 123 -11.78 -16.40 -8.48
CA CYS A 123 -11.85 -15.27 -7.54
C CYS A 123 -12.14 -15.76 -6.11
N ARG A 124 -13.12 -16.66 -5.97
CA ARG A 124 -13.48 -17.25 -4.67
C ARG A 124 -12.33 -18.01 -4.03
N GLN A 125 -11.63 -18.82 -4.81
CA GLN A 125 -10.48 -19.59 -4.34
C GLN A 125 -9.35 -18.66 -3.86
N SER A 126 -8.95 -17.68 -4.67
CA SER A 126 -7.90 -16.72 -4.28
C SER A 126 -8.26 -15.95 -3.02
N ALA A 127 -9.54 -15.56 -2.87
CA ALA A 127 -10.00 -14.89 -1.66
C ALA A 127 -9.96 -15.80 -0.42
N GLN A 128 -10.32 -17.08 -0.56
CA GLN A 128 -10.21 -18.06 0.53
C GLN A 128 -8.75 -18.29 0.95
N GLU A 129 -7.85 -18.45 0.00
CA GLU A 129 -6.41 -18.60 0.26
C GLU A 129 -5.83 -17.37 0.98
N ALA A 130 -6.23 -16.17 0.56
CA ALA A 130 -5.81 -14.93 1.21
C ALA A 130 -6.34 -14.80 2.65
N LEU A 131 -7.60 -15.20 2.90
CA LEU A 131 -8.17 -15.23 4.25
C LEU A 131 -7.49 -16.29 5.15
N ALA A 132 -7.18 -17.46 4.60
CA ALA A 132 -6.49 -18.52 5.32
C ALA A 132 -5.08 -18.08 5.78
N LYS A 133 -4.33 -17.39 4.92
CA LYS A 133 -3.03 -16.77 5.28
C LYS A 133 -3.11 -15.85 6.51
N LEU A 134 -4.25 -15.25 6.75
CA LEU A 134 -4.46 -14.27 7.82
C LEU A 134 -5.29 -14.85 9.00
N ASP A 135 -5.51 -16.16 9.05
CA ASP A 135 -6.36 -16.84 10.05
C ASP A 135 -7.80 -16.26 10.11
N MET A 136 -8.35 -15.86 8.95
CA MET A 136 -9.67 -15.23 8.86
C MET A 136 -10.71 -16.06 8.08
N GLU A 137 -10.37 -17.27 7.62
CA GLU A 137 -11.28 -18.12 6.87
C GLU A 137 -12.54 -18.50 7.66
N HIS A 138 -12.43 -18.70 8.97
CA HIS A 138 -13.55 -19.01 9.86
C HIS A 138 -14.55 -17.85 9.98
N ARG A 139 -14.18 -16.64 9.56
CA ARG A 139 -14.99 -15.43 9.53
C ARG A 139 -15.51 -15.07 8.14
N ALA A 140 -15.26 -15.89 7.13
CA ALA A 140 -15.57 -15.58 5.71
C ALA A 140 -17.03 -15.14 5.46
N ARG A 141 -17.99 -15.69 6.21
CA ARG A 141 -19.42 -15.38 6.08
C ARG A 141 -19.92 -14.25 7.01
N HIS A 142 -19.06 -13.71 7.85
CA HIS A 142 -19.40 -12.59 8.74
C HIS A 142 -19.40 -11.27 7.97
N TYR A 143 -19.96 -10.25 8.58
CA TYR A 143 -19.92 -8.87 8.09
C TYR A 143 -18.87 -8.05 8.88
N PRO A 144 -18.34 -6.95 8.32
CA PRO A 144 -17.33 -6.12 9.00
C PRO A 144 -17.74 -5.70 10.41
N SER A 145 -19.01 -5.36 10.64
CA SER A 145 -19.54 -4.95 11.94
C SER A 145 -19.46 -6.02 13.04
N GLN A 146 -19.22 -7.27 12.67
CA GLN A 146 -19.11 -8.40 13.58
C GLN A 146 -17.66 -8.72 13.98
N LEU A 147 -16.69 -7.90 13.50
CA LEU A 147 -15.27 -8.10 13.69
C LEU A 147 -14.66 -6.99 14.56
N SER A 148 -13.64 -7.36 15.37
CA SER A 148 -12.80 -6.37 16.03
C SER A 148 -11.96 -5.58 15.02
N GLY A 149 -11.43 -4.41 15.41
CA GLY A 149 -10.58 -3.59 14.55
C GLY A 149 -9.38 -4.35 13.98
N GLY A 150 -8.67 -5.13 14.82
CA GLY A 150 -7.56 -5.97 14.37
C GLY A 150 -7.99 -7.07 13.39
N GLN A 151 -9.17 -7.65 13.55
CA GLN A 151 -9.74 -8.60 12.60
C GLN A 151 -10.10 -7.93 11.28
N GLN A 152 -10.71 -6.73 11.33
CA GLN A 152 -11.01 -5.94 10.12
C GLN A 152 -9.74 -5.58 9.35
N GLN A 153 -8.66 -5.22 10.06
CA GLN A 153 -7.38 -4.92 9.42
C GLN A 153 -6.77 -6.16 8.76
N ARG A 154 -6.82 -7.33 9.41
CA ARG A 154 -6.38 -8.59 8.76
C ARG A 154 -7.17 -8.90 7.50
N VAL A 155 -8.48 -8.65 7.49
CA VAL A 155 -9.31 -8.78 6.29
C VAL A 155 -8.90 -7.76 5.20
N ALA A 156 -8.61 -6.52 5.57
CA ALA A 156 -8.11 -5.51 4.63
C ALA A 156 -6.76 -5.92 4.01
N ILE A 157 -5.87 -6.53 4.81
CA ILE A 157 -4.62 -7.12 4.31
C ILE A 157 -4.92 -8.30 3.38
N ALA A 158 -5.82 -9.22 3.75
CA ALA A 158 -6.21 -10.33 2.88
C ALA A 158 -6.76 -9.83 1.54
N ARG A 159 -7.61 -8.80 1.55
CA ARG A 159 -8.11 -8.15 0.33
C ARG A 159 -6.98 -7.61 -0.54
N ALA A 160 -5.99 -6.96 0.06
CA ALA A 160 -4.83 -6.43 -0.65
C ALA A 160 -3.99 -7.55 -1.29
N LEU A 161 -3.85 -8.69 -0.60
CA LEU A 161 -3.05 -9.84 -1.04
C LEU A 161 -3.74 -10.73 -2.08
N ALA A 162 -5.08 -10.78 -2.08
CA ALA A 162 -5.86 -11.73 -2.90
C ALA A 162 -5.52 -11.64 -4.41
N ALA A 163 -5.10 -10.46 -4.83
CA ALA A 163 -4.69 -10.17 -6.19
C ALA A 163 -3.22 -10.51 -6.50
N SER A 164 -2.44 -11.02 -5.53
CA SER A 164 -1.00 -11.26 -5.65
C SER A 164 -0.26 -10.04 -6.23
N PRO A 165 -0.36 -8.87 -5.61
CA PRO A 165 0.23 -7.64 -6.13
C PRO A 165 1.76 -7.67 -6.05
N SER A 166 2.43 -6.90 -6.91
CA SER A 166 3.88 -6.69 -6.85
C SER A 166 4.31 -5.81 -5.66
N LEU A 167 3.38 -4.98 -5.16
CA LEU A 167 3.63 -4.00 -4.10
C LEU A 167 2.41 -3.86 -3.19
N LEU A 168 2.63 -3.91 -1.87
CA LEU A 168 1.66 -3.47 -0.86
C LEU A 168 1.97 -2.03 -0.44
N LEU A 169 0.96 -1.18 -0.52
CA LEU A 169 0.97 0.18 0.02
C LEU A 169 0.13 0.23 1.28
N ALA A 170 0.73 0.58 2.41
CA ALA A 170 0.05 0.66 3.69
C ALA A 170 0.05 2.12 4.20
N ASP A 171 -1.14 2.69 4.35
CA ASP A 171 -1.34 4.04 4.89
C ASP A 171 -1.74 3.93 6.35
N GLU A 172 -0.81 4.21 7.24
CA GLU A 172 -0.99 4.14 8.71
C GLU A 172 -1.71 2.86 9.17
N PRO A 173 -1.19 1.66 8.84
CA PRO A 173 -1.95 0.41 8.95
C PRO A 173 -2.35 0.02 10.36
N THR A 174 -1.85 0.71 11.38
CA THR A 174 -2.11 0.47 12.80
C THR A 174 -2.79 1.64 13.51
N GLY A 175 -3.02 2.76 12.81
CA GLY A 175 -3.44 4.02 13.43
C GLY A 175 -4.80 4.00 14.14
N ASN A 176 -5.68 3.03 13.83
CA ASN A 176 -7.00 2.85 14.47
C ASN A 176 -7.06 1.61 15.38
N LEU A 177 -5.91 1.08 15.80
CA LEU A 177 -5.82 -0.15 16.59
C LEU A 177 -5.24 0.12 17.98
N ASP A 178 -5.64 -0.69 18.95
CA ASP A 178 -4.94 -0.79 20.22
C ASP A 178 -3.56 -1.44 20.04
N SER A 179 -2.68 -1.31 21.03
CA SER A 179 -1.29 -1.76 20.95
C SER A 179 -1.15 -3.25 20.60
N ALA A 180 -1.99 -4.12 21.18
CA ALA A 180 -1.91 -5.57 20.95
C ALA A 180 -2.29 -5.93 19.50
N ASN A 181 -3.35 -5.30 18.96
CA ASN A 181 -3.74 -5.49 17.58
C ASN A 181 -2.75 -4.84 16.61
N ALA A 182 -2.16 -3.70 16.96
CA ALA A 182 -1.11 -3.04 16.18
C ALA A 182 0.12 -3.95 16.02
N ASP A 183 0.60 -4.55 17.13
CA ASP A 183 1.73 -5.49 17.11
C ASP A 183 1.45 -6.72 16.22
N MET A 184 0.24 -7.29 16.31
CA MET A 184 -0.17 -8.40 15.44
C MET A 184 -0.17 -8.03 13.95
N VAL A 185 -0.66 -6.84 13.60
CA VAL A 185 -0.66 -6.35 12.22
C VAL A 185 0.76 -6.13 11.72
N MET A 186 1.63 -5.54 12.53
CA MET A 186 3.04 -5.34 12.16
C MET A 186 3.79 -6.66 12.00
N GLU A 187 3.54 -7.65 12.87
CA GLU A 187 4.14 -8.98 12.69
C GLU A 187 3.63 -9.67 11.42
N THR A 188 2.36 -9.49 11.09
CA THR A 188 1.80 -9.95 9.80
C THR A 188 2.56 -9.33 8.62
N LEU A 189 2.76 -8.01 8.61
CA LEU A 189 3.51 -7.34 7.53
C LEU A 189 4.96 -7.81 7.46
N ARG A 190 5.63 -8.01 8.61
CA ARG A 190 6.99 -8.59 8.64
C ARG A 190 7.04 -10.00 8.08
N SER A 191 6.05 -10.84 8.40
CA SER A 191 5.95 -12.20 7.86
C SER A 191 5.80 -12.18 6.34
N LEU A 192 4.92 -11.35 5.83
CA LEU A 192 4.72 -11.17 4.38
C LEU A 192 6.01 -10.68 3.69
N HIS A 193 6.72 -9.75 4.32
CA HIS A 193 8.02 -9.29 3.80
C HIS A 193 9.06 -10.42 3.77
N ARG A 194 9.15 -11.24 4.84
CA ARG A 194 10.03 -12.44 4.87
C ARG A 194 9.70 -13.45 3.78
N GLU A 195 8.44 -13.51 3.35
CA GLU A 195 7.96 -14.31 2.21
C GLU A 195 8.29 -13.66 0.85
N GLY A 196 8.92 -12.49 0.82
CA GLY A 196 9.32 -11.78 -0.39
C GLY A 196 8.36 -10.70 -0.88
N THR A 197 7.30 -10.40 -0.12
CA THR A 197 6.38 -9.32 -0.47
C THR A 197 7.07 -7.96 -0.34
N THR A 198 6.96 -7.12 -1.36
CA THR A 198 7.44 -5.73 -1.31
C THR A 198 6.41 -4.85 -0.61
N ILE A 199 6.84 -4.09 0.38
CA ILE A 199 5.95 -3.27 1.20
C ILE A 199 6.46 -1.83 1.28
N CYS A 200 5.57 -0.87 1.06
CA CYS A 200 5.81 0.54 1.33
C CYS A 200 4.75 1.04 2.32
N MET A 201 5.17 1.40 3.52
CA MET A 201 4.31 1.84 4.61
C MET A 201 4.51 3.32 4.90
N VAL A 202 3.42 4.06 4.99
CA VAL A 202 3.41 5.42 5.55
C VAL A 202 3.07 5.32 7.03
N THR A 203 3.85 5.98 7.87
CA THR A 203 3.57 6.10 9.31
C THR A 203 4.13 7.39 9.87
N HIS A 204 3.47 7.92 10.88
CA HIS A 204 3.98 9.03 11.71
C HIS A 204 4.65 8.54 13.01
N ASP A 205 4.55 7.24 13.31
CA ASP A 205 5.18 6.62 14.47
C ASP A 205 6.63 6.21 14.15
N PRO A 206 7.66 6.82 14.79
CA PRO A 206 9.05 6.47 14.56
C PRO A 206 9.39 5.02 14.90
N ALA A 207 8.74 4.44 15.93
CA ALA A 207 9.00 3.06 16.32
C ALA A 207 8.54 2.08 15.24
N LEU A 208 7.40 2.36 14.60
CA LEU A 208 6.92 1.58 13.46
C LEU A 208 7.79 1.82 12.22
N ALA A 209 8.22 3.06 11.97
CA ALA A 209 9.12 3.37 10.86
C ALA A 209 10.43 2.58 10.95
N ASP A 210 10.96 2.40 12.18
CA ASP A 210 12.20 1.67 12.43
C ASP A 210 12.07 0.13 12.25
N THR A 211 10.86 -0.38 12.03
CA THR A 211 10.64 -1.81 11.72
C THR A 211 10.90 -2.17 10.26
N ALA A 212 10.91 -1.19 9.37
CA ALA A 212 11.20 -1.37 7.96
C ALA A 212 12.72 -1.50 7.71
N SER A 213 13.13 -2.19 6.64
CA SER A 213 14.53 -2.31 6.25
C SER A 213 15.11 -1.03 5.64
N ARG A 214 14.25 -0.11 5.21
CA ARG A 214 14.64 1.18 4.64
C ARG A 214 13.67 2.26 5.10
N ARG A 215 14.21 3.37 5.60
CA ARG A 215 13.45 4.52 6.05
C ARG A 215 13.68 5.72 5.15
N ILE A 216 12.59 6.30 4.65
CA ILE A 216 12.57 7.52 3.86
C ILE A 216 11.91 8.61 4.71
N THR A 217 12.61 9.72 4.88
CA THR A 217 12.07 10.88 5.61
C THR A 217 11.66 11.95 4.62
N LEU A 218 10.38 12.32 4.66
CA LEU A 218 9.81 13.41 3.88
C LEU A 218 9.71 14.67 4.73
N PHE A 219 10.13 15.79 4.17
CA PHE A 219 9.96 17.10 4.77
C PHE A 219 9.66 18.14 3.68
N ASP A 220 8.57 18.88 3.85
CA ASP A 220 8.12 19.94 2.93
C ASP A 220 8.17 19.51 1.44
N GLY A 221 7.57 18.37 1.14
CA GLY A 221 7.48 17.81 -0.20
C GLY A 221 8.78 17.25 -0.79
N ASN A 222 9.86 17.17 -0.01
CA ASN A 222 11.17 16.66 -0.44
C ASN A 222 11.56 15.40 0.35
N ILE A 223 12.30 14.48 -0.28
CA ILE A 223 13.02 13.43 0.45
C ILE A 223 14.28 14.08 1.02
N VAL A 224 14.36 14.13 2.36
CA VAL A 224 15.51 14.72 3.08
C VAL A 224 16.44 13.65 3.63
N ASP A 225 15.97 12.41 3.75
CA ASP A 225 16.77 11.28 4.24
C ASP A 225 16.28 9.97 3.63
N ASP A 226 17.21 9.06 3.29
CA ASP A 226 16.94 7.74 2.71
C ASP A 226 17.99 6.75 3.23
N VAL A 227 17.63 6.04 4.28
CA VAL A 227 18.57 5.20 5.06
C VAL A 227 18.16 3.74 5.01
N HIS A 228 19.06 2.89 4.56
CA HIS A 228 18.94 1.45 4.75
C HIS A 228 19.28 1.11 6.22
N GLN A 229 18.30 0.55 6.89
CA GLN A 229 18.46 0.08 8.26
C GLN A 229 19.02 -1.35 8.22
N HIS A 230 20.18 -1.56 8.85
CA HIS A 230 20.64 -2.92 9.08
C HIS A 230 19.66 -3.58 10.06
N ALA A 231 19.11 -4.73 9.66
CA ALA A 231 18.27 -5.52 10.56
C ALA A 231 19.01 -5.65 11.91
N LYS A 232 18.43 -5.07 12.96
CA LYS A 232 18.88 -5.39 14.31
C LYS A 232 18.66 -6.89 14.47
N ALA A 233 19.75 -7.66 14.50
CA ALA A 233 19.67 -9.07 14.83
C ALA A 233 18.97 -9.20 16.18
N ALA A 234 17.77 -9.85 16.16
CA ALA A 234 17.03 -10.20 17.36
C ALA A 234 17.66 -11.42 18.03
#